data_770bf54d250339a516bbfb7be4210fb2
#
_entry.id   770bf54d250339a516bbfb7be4210fb2
#
_cell.length_a   1.000
_cell.length_b   1.000
_cell.length_c   1.000
_cell.angle_alpha   90.00
_cell.angle_beta   90.00
_cell.angle_gamma   90.00
#
_symmetry.space_group_name_H-M   'P 1'
#
loop_
_entity.id
_entity.type
_entity.pdbx_description
1 polymer ?
#
loop_
_entity_poly.entity_id
_entity_poly.type
_entity_poly.pdbx_seq_one_letter_code
_entity_poly.pdbx_strand_id
1 'polypeptide(L)'
;MKTYGQLLFLLNSFSNMTPSTKTETNLGRITQIIGPVLDVAFAPNKMPNIYNALVVEGKNDAGDDIRIVAEVQQLLGDNLVRAVSMSATDGLMRGMTVVDTGAALSVPVGKTTLGRIFNVLGDPVDELGPCAAEGTLPIHRNAPAFVDLDTELSIFETGIKVVDLLAPYRRGGKIGLFGGAGVGKTVLIMELINNIAKAHGGVSVFAGVGERTREGNDLYQEMCESKVINQDNLSDSKVALVYGQMNEPPGARMRVGLTALTMAEYFRDVNNQDVLLFVDNIFRFVQAGAEVSALLGRMPSAVGYQPTLSTEMGGLQERITSTKTGSITSIQAVYVPADDLTDPAPATTFAHLDATTVLSRNLAAKGIYPAVDPLDSTSTMLQPWILGNAHYDTCLLYTSPSPRDATLSRMPSSA
;
A
#
# COMPACT_ATOMS: atom_id res chain seq x y z
N MET A 1 -23.17 -42.35 -2.05
CA MET A 1 -22.30 -42.74 -0.91
C MET A 1 -20.87 -43.11 -1.36
N LYS A 2 -20.21 -42.27 -2.20
CA LYS A 2 -18.80 -42.51 -2.63
C LYS A 2 -17.93 -41.25 -2.66
N THR A 3 -18.42 -40.14 -2.12
CA THR A 3 -17.71 -38.85 -2.16
C THR A 3 -17.20 -38.35 -0.80
N TYR A 4 -17.49 -39.04 0.29
CA TYR A 4 -16.98 -38.67 1.62
C TYR A 4 -15.67 -39.34 2.00
N GLY A 5 -15.22 -40.37 1.28
CA GLY A 5 -13.98 -41.10 1.58
C GLY A 5 -12.69 -40.42 1.11
N GLN A 6 -12.74 -39.58 0.08
CA GLN A 6 -11.54 -38.91 -0.45
C GLN A 6 -11.18 -37.62 0.30
N LEU A 7 -12.16 -36.96 0.94
CA LEU A 7 -11.88 -35.78 1.75
C LEU A 7 -11.19 -36.09 3.09
N LEU A 8 -11.48 -37.28 3.67
CA LEU A 8 -10.84 -37.71 4.91
C LEU A 8 -9.37 -38.17 4.70
N PHE A 9 -9.03 -38.62 3.48
CA PHE A 9 -7.65 -39.02 3.17
C PHE A 9 -6.69 -37.85 2.95
N LEU A 10 -7.23 -36.71 2.51
CA LEU A 10 -6.44 -35.47 2.37
C LEU A 10 -6.23 -34.74 3.71
N LEU A 11 -7.15 -34.86 4.66
CA LEU A 11 -7.02 -34.26 5.99
C LEU A 11 -6.07 -35.06 6.90
N ASN A 12 -5.90 -36.36 6.69
CA ASN A 12 -4.96 -37.19 7.47
C ASN A 12 -3.51 -37.16 6.94
N SER A 13 -3.24 -36.61 5.75
CA SER A 13 -1.87 -36.42 5.25
C SER A 13 -1.18 -35.16 5.76
N PHE A 14 -1.91 -34.23 6.38
CA PHE A 14 -1.36 -33.01 6.98
C PHE A 14 -1.00 -33.12 8.46
N SER A 15 -1.38 -34.20 9.14
CA SER A 15 -1.14 -34.36 10.59
C SER A 15 0.18 -35.09 10.97
N ASN A 16 1.02 -35.43 10.00
CA ASN A 16 2.29 -36.13 10.26
C ASN A 16 3.54 -35.45 9.69
N MET A 17 3.52 -34.10 9.52
CA MET A 17 4.75 -33.37 9.36
C MET A 17 5.15 -32.75 10.70
N THR A 18 5.75 -33.57 11.56
CA THR A 18 6.64 -33.07 12.61
C THR A 18 7.86 -32.47 11.93
N PRO A 19 8.13 -31.17 12.06
CA PRO A 19 9.37 -30.58 11.61
C PRO A 19 10.43 -30.84 12.72
N SER A 20 11.05 -32.02 12.70
CA SER A 20 12.30 -32.23 13.40
C SER A 20 13.46 -32.16 12.40
N THR A 21 13.68 -30.98 11.86
CA THR A 21 14.98 -30.57 11.39
C THR A 21 15.35 -29.33 12.17
N LYS A 22 16.31 -29.43 13.08
CA LYS A 22 17.07 -28.26 13.52
C LYS A 22 17.62 -27.61 12.26
N THR A 23 16.95 -26.60 11.75
CA THR A 23 17.47 -25.73 10.70
C THR A 23 18.74 -25.15 11.31
N GLU A 24 19.90 -25.53 10.79
CA GLU A 24 21.15 -24.86 11.13
C GLU A 24 20.92 -23.40 10.76
N THR A 25 20.88 -22.54 11.76
CA THR A 25 20.71 -21.10 11.56
C THR A 25 21.88 -20.62 10.71
N ASN A 26 21.57 -20.06 9.54
CA ASN A 26 22.57 -19.50 8.66
C ASN A 26 23.05 -18.16 9.24
N LEU A 27 24.31 -18.11 9.65
CA LEU A 27 24.88 -16.96 10.33
C LEU A 27 25.82 -16.21 9.41
N GLY A 28 25.62 -14.90 9.32
CA GLY A 28 26.50 -13.95 8.65
C GLY A 28 27.12 -12.95 9.65
N ARG A 29 27.98 -12.07 9.13
CA ARG A 29 28.59 -10.98 9.89
C ARG A 29 28.54 -9.69 9.10
N ILE A 30 28.24 -8.58 9.77
CA ILE A 30 28.28 -7.25 9.18
C ILE A 30 29.74 -6.89 8.83
N THR A 31 29.97 -6.58 7.56
CA THR A 31 31.26 -6.12 7.04
C THR A 31 31.30 -4.61 6.87
N GLN A 32 30.19 -4.01 6.45
CA GLN A 32 30.09 -2.58 6.20
C GLN A 32 28.68 -2.06 6.52
N ILE A 33 28.59 -0.81 6.99
CA ILE A 33 27.35 -0.10 7.28
C ILE A 33 27.41 1.23 6.54
N ILE A 34 26.39 1.49 5.70
CA ILE A 34 26.28 2.74 4.92
C ILE A 34 24.87 3.30 5.15
N GLY A 35 24.69 4.08 6.24
CA GLY A 35 23.35 4.50 6.65
C GLY A 35 22.42 3.30 6.85
N PRO A 36 21.28 3.23 6.18
CA PRO A 36 20.34 2.10 6.30
C PRO A 36 20.77 0.85 5.49
N VAL A 37 21.90 0.87 4.79
CA VAL A 37 22.39 -0.25 3.98
C VAL A 37 23.48 -1.00 4.73
N LEU A 38 23.35 -2.32 4.78
CA LEU A 38 24.27 -3.25 5.45
C LEU A 38 24.87 -4.20 4.43
N ASP A 39 26.19 -4.33 4.40
CA ASP A 39 26.87 -5.40 3.69
C ASP A 39 27.21 -6.51 4.70
N VAL A 40 26.76 -7.73 4.40
CA VAL A 40 26.86 -8.89 5.29
C VAL A 40 27.57 -10.03 4.57
N ALA A 41 28.60 -10.60 5.22
CA ALA A 41 29.30 -11.78 4.73
C ALA A 41 28.69 -13.06 5.29
N PHE A 42 28.46 -14.04 4.42
CA PHE A 42 27.99 -15.37 4.77
C PHE A 42 29.05 -16.43 4.46
N ALA A 43 28.86 -17.63 4.96
CA ALA A 43 29.74 -18.75 4.60
C ALA A 43 29.56 -19.14 3.11
N PRO A 44 30.60 -19.65 2.46
CA PRO A 44 30.52 -20.17 1.10
C PRO A 44 29.37 -21.16 0.96
N ASN A 45 28.60 -21.03 -0.13
CA ASN A 45 27.42 -21.85 -0.44
C ASN A 45 26.23 -21.75 0.56
N LYS A 46 26.24 -20.78 1.47
CA LYS A 46 25.13 -20.48 2.39
C LYS A 46 24.62 -19.04 2.21
N MET A 47 24.55 -18.60 0.97
CA MET A 47 24.03 -17.25 0.63
C MET A 47 22.51 -17.20 0.81
N PRO A 48 21.96 -16.17 1.49
CA PRO A 48 20.52 -15.97 1.55
C PRO A 48 19.96 -15.59 0.18
N ASN A 49 18.67 -15.89 -0.03
CA ASN A 49 17.97 -15.47 -1.23
C ASN A 49 17.65 -13.95 -1.17
N ILE A 50 17.46 -13.36 -2.35
CA ILE A 50 16.95 -11.99 -2.46
C ILE A 50 15.57 -11.93 -1.78
N TYR A 51 15.32 -10.85 -1.04
CA TYR A 51 14.15 -10.60 -0.18
C TYR A 51 14.10 -11.41 1.12
N ASN A 52 15.08 -12.28 1.43
CA ASN A 52 15.12 -12.86 2.76
C ASN A 52 15.27 -11.78 3.83
N ALA A 53 14.57 -11.99 4.95
CA ALA A 53 14.73 -11.17 6.14
C ALA A 53 15.96 -11.61 6.93
N LEU A 54 16.84 -10.67 7.20
CA LEU A 54 18.01 -10.82 8.05
C LEU A 54 17.75 -10.16 9.40
N VAL A 55 18.06 -10.84 10.48
CA VAL A 55 17.91 -10.29 11.83
C VAL A 55 19.30 -10.08 12.43
N VAL A 56 19.59 -8.84 12.80
CA VAL A 56 20.79 -8.49 13.56
C VAL A 56 20.42 -8.42 15.02
N GLU A 57 21.04 -9.27 15.82
CA GLU A 57 20.86 -9.28 17.28
C GLU A 57 22.21 -9.01 17.95
N GLY A 58 22.20 -8.12 18.92
CA GLY A 58 23.41 -7.74 19.63
C GLY A 58 23.14 -6.74 20.74
N LYS A 59 24.22 -6.20 21.29
CA LYS A 59 24.16 -5.12 22.28
C LYS A 59 24.87 -3.90 21.76
N ASN A 60 24.31 -2.72 22.03
CA ASN A 60 25.00 -1.47 21.76
C ASN A 60 26.11 -1.21 22.80
N ASP A 61 26.88 -0.16 22.59
CA ASP A 61 27.95 0.24 23.52
C ASP A 61 27.42 0.61 24.93
N ALA A 62 26.12 0.95 25.03
CA ALA A 62 25.45 1.24 26.31
C ALA A 62 24.96 -0.05 27.02
N GLY A 63 25.00 -1.19 26.36
CA GLY A 63 24.56 -2.49 26.89
C GLY A 63 23.09 -2.84 26.62
N ASP A 64 22.37 -1.99 25.88
CA ASP A 64 20.96 -2.25 25.50
C ASP A 64 20.90 -3.30 24.37
N ASP A 65 19.88 -4.11 24.42
CA ASP A 65 19.66 -5.12 23.39
C ASP A 65 19.17 -4.46 22.08
N ILE A 66 19.86 -4.74 21.00
CA ILE A 66 19.50 -4.29 19.64
C ILE A 66 18.93 -5.48 18.87
N ARG A 67 17.76 -5.28 18.25
CA ARG A 67 17.17 -6.18 17.29
C ARG A 67 16.74 -5.39 16.06
N ILE A 68 17.47 -5.55 14.96
CA ILE A 68 17.20 -4.84 13.70
C ILE A 68 16.94 -5.86 12.60
N VAL A 69 15.86 -5.62 11.85
CA VAL A 69 15.50 -6.44 10.68
C VAL A 69 15.93 -5.73 9.42
N ALA A 70 16.60 -6.45 8.53
CA ALA A 70 17.00 -5.96 7.22
C ALA A 70 16.56 -6.94 6.12
N GLU A 71 16.33 -6.44 4.93
CA GLU A 71 15.92 -7.24 3.77
C GLU A 71 17.05 -7.30 2.74
N VAL A 72 17.38 -8.50 2.27
CA VAL A 72 18.38 -8.72 1.22
C VAL A 72 17.90 -8.11 -0.09
N GLN A 73 18.67 -7.17 -0.66
CA GLN A 73 18.33 -6.50 -1.91
C GLN A 73 19.26 -6.90 -3.07
N GLN A 74 20.47 -7.29 -2.77
CA GLN A 74 21.48 -7.55 -3.79
C GLN A 74 22.53 -8.56 -3.32
N LEU A 75 22.95 -9.42 -4.23
CA LEU A 75 24.11 -10.31 -4.05
C LEU A 75 25.31 -9.63 -4.74
N LEU A 76 26.39 -9.39 -3.97
CA LEU A 76 27.55 -8.64 -4.46
C LEU A 76 28.66 -9.54 -5.02
N GLY A 77 28.58 -10.85 -4.86
CA GLY A 77 29.69 -11.77 -5.06
C GLY A 77 30.55 -11.93 -3.80
N ASP A 78 31.59 -12.78 -3.85
CA ASP A 78 32.51 -13.04 -2.75
C ASP A 78 31.86 -13.34 -1.39
N ASN A 79 30.71 -14.03 -1.43
CA ASN A 79 29.88 -14.35 -0.26
C ASN A 79 29.32 -13.12 0.48
N LEU A 80 29.23 -11.97 -0.19
CA LEU A 80 28.65 -10.74 0.35
C LEU A 80 27.24 -10.51 -0.17
N VAL A 81 26.35 -10.11 0.71
CA VAL A 81 25.02 -9.62 0.38
C VAL A 81 24.84 -8.19 0.85
N ARG A 82 24.06 -7.44 0.11
CA ARG A 82 23.63 -6.10 0.49
C ARG A 82 22.19 -6.11 0.90
N ALA A 83 21.92 -5.67 2.12
CA ALA A 83 20.61 -5.62 2.72
C ALA A 83 20.24 -4.19 3.12
N VAL A 84 18.96 -3.89 3.16
CA VAL A 84 18.40 -2.60 3.57
C VAL A 84 17.65 -2.79 4.88
N SER A 85 18.02 -1.99 5.88
CA SER A 85 17.38 -2.01 7.19
C SER A 85 15.97 -1.46 7.16
N MET A 86 15.08 -2.08 7.94
CA MET A 86 13.71 -1.63 8.17
C MET A 86 13.59 -0.71 9.40
N SER A 87 14.66 -0.59 10.19
CA SER A 87 14.74 0.28 11.36
C SER A 87 16.02 1.11 11.31
N ALA A 88 16.14 2.10 12.19
CA ALA A 88 17.37 2.87 12.34
C ALA A 88 18.56 1.96 12.64
N THR A 89 19.72 2.28 12.08
CA THR A 89 20.95 1.46 12.20
C THR A 89 21.88 1.95 13.33
N ASP A 90 21.38 2.85 14.17
CA ASP A 90 22.15 3.40 15.29
C ASP A 90 22.56 2.28 16.26
N GLY A 91 23.80 2.31 16.67
CA GLY A 91 24.37 1.29 17.57
C GLY A 91 24.84 0.00 16.89
N LEU A 92 24.63 -0.17 15.58
CA LEU A 92 25.21 -1.30 14.86
C LEU A 92 26.73 -1.14 14.70
N MET A 93 27.42 -2.26 14.85
CA MET A 93 28.88 -2.32 14.68
C MET A 93 29.28 -3.39 13.66
N ARG A 94 30.43 -3.16 13.01
CA ARG A 94 31.05 -4.18 12.15
C ARG A 94 31.39 -5.43 12.97
N GLY A 95 31.17 -6.58 12.38
CA GLY A 95 31.42 -7.88 13.03
C GLY A 95 30.25 -8.43 13.83
N MET A 96 29.15 -7.66 14.03
CA MET A 96 27.94 -8.18 14.66
C MET A 96 27.38 -9.35 13.86
N THR A 97 26.78 -10.29 14.58
CA THR A 97 26.18 -11.50 14.01
C THR A 97 24.83 -11.16 13.37
N VAL A 98 24.62 -11.71 12.21
CA VAL A 98 23.37 -11.60 11.45
C VAL A 98 22.80 -12.98 11.22
N VAL A 99 21.53 -13.15 11.50
CA VAL A 99 20.80 -14.41 11.31
C VAL A 99 19.95 -14.30 10.06
N ASP A 100 20.14 -15.20 9.10
CA ASP A 100 19.22 -15.36 7.97
C ASP A 100 18.00 -16.18 8.44
N THR A 101 16.81 -15.62 8.31
CA THR A 101 15.55 -16.29 8.67
C THR A 101 15.14 -17.37 7.67
N GLY A 102 15.77 -17.39 6.48
CA GLY A 102 15.43 -18.31 5.38
C GLY A 102 14.09 -17.98 4.68
N ALA A 103 13.44 -16.90 5.07
CA ALA A 103 12.14 -16.48 4.52
C ALA A 103 12.09 -14.96 4.29
N ALA A 104 11.19 -14.53 3.44
CA ALA A 104 10.89 -13.10 3.25
C ALA A 104 10.19 -12.52 4.49
N LEU A 105 10.21 -11.18 4.60
CA LEU A 105 9.43 -10.47 5.61
C LEU A 105 7.99 -10.94 5.59
N SER A 106 7.47 -11.37 6.74
CA SER A 106 6.11 -11.87 6.88
C SER A 106 5.38 -11.07 7.95
N VAL A 107 4.11 -10.79 7.69
CA VAL A 107 3.28 -9.91 8.53
C VAL A 107 2.04 -10.65 9.01
N PRO A 108 1.52 -10.29 10.18
CA PRO A 108 0.32 -10.90 10.73
C PRO A 108 -0.90 -10.55 9.88
N VAL A 109 -1.80 -11.52 9.74
CA VAL A 109 -3.05 -11.37 9.00
C VAL A 109 -4.21 -11.97 9.78
N GLY A 110 -5.41 -11.54 9.49
CA GLY A 110 -6.64 -12.04 10.10
C GLY A 110 -7.51 -10.93 10.68
N LYS A 111 -8.69 -11.31 11.18
CA LYS A 111 -9.65 -10.36 11.76
C LYS A 111 -9.12 -9.64 12.99
N THR A 112 -8.17 -10.23 13.69
CA THR A 112 -7.52 -9.65 14.87
C THR A 112 -6.64 -8.44 14.56
N THR A 113 -6.35 -8.18 13.29
CA THR A 113 -5.62 -6.97 12.85
C THR A 113 -6.53 -5.74 12.76
N LEU A 114 -7.84 -5.93 12.75
CA LEU A 114 -8.81 -4.82 12.65
C LEU A 114 -8.80 -3.98 13.94
N GLY A 115 -8.88 -2.67 13.76
CA GLY A 115 -8.81 -1.70 14.86
C GLY A 115 -7.40 -1.44 15.40
N ARG A 116 -6.37 -2.10 14.88
CA ARG A 116 -4.99 -2.04 15.34
C ARG A 116 -4.11 -1.21 14.40
N ILE A 117 -3.00 -0.72 14.95
CA ILE A 117 -1.96 0.03 14.21
C ILE A 117 -0.69 -0.82 14.16
N PHE A 118 -0.14 -1.01 12.98
CA PHE A 118 1.05 -1.82 12.75
C PHE A 118 2.18 -0.99 12.11
N ASN A 119 3.41 -1.42 12.36
CA ASN A 119 4.58 -0.96 11.63
C ASN A 119 4.80 -1.80 10.34
N VAL A 120 5.90 -1.54 9.63
CA VAL A 120 6.28 -2.28 8.41
C VAL A 120 6.52 -3.77 8.64
N LEU A 121 6.96 -4.16 9.84
CA LEU A 121 7.22 -5.55 10.23
C LEU A 121 5.96 -6.29 10.68
N GLY A 122 4.83 -5.57 10.82
CA GLY A 122 3.60 -6.13 11.37
C GLY A 122 3.57 -6.16 12.89
N ASP A 123 4.48 -5.47 13.57
CA ASP A 123 4.41 -5.32 15.01
C ASP A 123 3.38 -4.23 15.37
N PRO A 124 2.51 -4.46 16.36
CA PRO A 124 1.57 -3.46 16.80
C PRO A 124 2.29 -2.31 17.53
N VAL A 125 1.93 -1.06 17.17
CA VAL A 125 2.51 0.17 17.76
C VAL A 125 1.49 1.00 18.56
N ASP A 126 0.33 0.42 18.81
CA ASP A 126 -0.81 1.05 19.50
C ASP A 126 -0.83 0.83 21.02
N GLU A 127 0.24 0.23 21.59
CA GLU A 127 0.38 -0.09 23.01
C GLU A 127 -0.71 -1.02 23.59
N LEU A 128 -1.54 -1.63 22.75
CA LEU A 128 -2.58 -2.57 23.16
C LEU A 128 -2.08 -4.02 23.33
N GLY A 129 -0.76 -4.21 23.31
CA GLY A 129 -0.13 -5.53 23.46
C GLY A 129 -0.06 -6.33 22.15
N PRO A 130 0.49 -7.55 22.19
CA PRO A 130 0.70 -8.37 20.99
C PRO A 130 -0.61 -8.77 20.33
N CYS A 131 -0.61 -8.79 19.00
CA CYS A 131 -1.75 -9.23 18.21
C CYS A 131 -1.73 -10.77 18.08
N ALA A 132 -2.84 -11.42 18.46
CA ALA A 132 -3.02 -12.85 18.25
C ALA A 132 -3.44 -13.12 16.79
N ALA A 133 -2.48 -13.09 15.87
CA ALA A 133 -2.74 -13.26 14.46
C ALA A 133 -3.31 -14.65 14.11
N GLU A 134 -4.22 -14.72 13.14
CA GLU A 134 -4.73 -15.97 12.59
C GLU A 134 -3.67 -16.70 11.74
N GLY A 135 -2.70 -15.95 11.20
CA GLY A 135 -1.58 -16.46 10.43
C GLY A 135 -0.59 -15.36 10.08
N THR A 136 0.47 -15.73 9.39
CA THR A 136 1.45 -14.80 8.83
C THR A 136 1.60 -15.04 7.34
N LEU A 137 1.69 -13.97 6.55
CA LEU A 137 1.90 -14.04 5.10
C LEU A 137 3.12 -13.20 4.69
N PRO A 138 3.92 -13.66 3.72
CA PRO A 138 5.04 -12.89 3.20
C PRO A 138 4.53 -11.66 2.44
N ILE A 139 5.26 -10.54 2.55
CA ILE A 139 4.90 -9.30 1.84
C ILE A 139 5.21 -9.37 0.35
N HIS A 140 6.19 -10.19 -0.05
CA HIS A 140 6.54 -10.44 -1.44
C HIS A 140 5.70 -11.60 -1.98
N ARG A 141 4.66 -11.25 -2.72
CA ARG A 141 3.75 -12.20 -3.36
C ARG A 141 3.59 -11.81 -4.82
N ASN A 142 3.33 -12.82 -5.66
CA ASN A 142 2.97 -12.58 -7.04
C ASN A 142 1.55 -12.00 -7.15
N ALA A 143 1.30 -11.26 -8.23
CA ALA A 143 -0.06 -10.87 -8.60
C ALA A 143 -0.93 -12.11 -8.83
N PRO A 144 -2.26 -12.02 -8.65
CA PRO A 144 -3.18 -13.10 -8.96
C PRO A 144 -3.00 -13.63 -10.38
N ALA A 145 -3.17 -14.95 -10.57
CA ALA A 145 -3.08 -15.55 -11.90
C ALA A 145 -4.22 -15.03 -12.79
N PHE A 146 -3.98 -14.95 -14.10
CA PHE A 146 -4.98 -14.46 -15.06
C PHE A 146 -6.31 -15.21 -15.00
N VAL A 147 -6.27 -16.49 -14.68
CA VAL A 147 -7.47 -17.34 -14.57
C VAL A 147 -8.32 -17.05 -13.33
N ASP A 148 -7.74 -16.39 -12.32
CA ASP A 148 -8.42 -16.04 -11.07
C ASP A 148 -9.01 -14.63 -11.10
N LEU A 149 -8.69 -13.85 -12.13
CA LEU A 149 -9.20 -12.49 -12.28
C LEU A 149 -10.70 -12.49 -12.60
N ASP A 150 -11.39 -11.52 -12.02
CA ASP A 150 -12.74 -11.16 -12.41
C ASP A 150 -12.65 -9.98 -13.39
N THR A 151 -13.16 -10.20 -14.60
CA THR A 151 -13.15 -9.20 -15.69
C THR A 151 -14.46 -8.43 -15.80
N GLU A 152 -15.46 -8.76 -14.97
CA GLU A 152 -16.74 -8.05 -14.99
C GLU A 152 -16.55 -6.60 -14.53
N LEU A 153 -17.10 -5.67 -15.32
CA LEU A 153 -17.04 -4.24 -15.01
C LEU A 153 -18.24 -3.88 -14.13
N SER A 154 -17.98 -3.66 -12.86
CA SER A 154 -18.99 -3.21 -11.90
C SER A 154 -18.62 -1.88 -11.27
N ILE A 155 -19.62 -1.05 -11.00
CA ILE A 155 -19.44 0.25 -10.35
C ILE A 155 -19.28 0.02 -8.85
N PHE A 156 -18.38 0.79 -8.28
CA PHE A 156 -18.20 0.86 -6.84
C PHE A 156 -18.92 2.11 -6.32
N GLU A 157 -20.06 1.90 -5.68
CA GLU A 157 -20.87 2.99 -5.13
C GLU A 157 -20.22 3.54 -3.86
N THR A 158 -19.80 4.81 -3.92
CA THR A 158 -19.11 5.49 -2.82
C THR A 158 -20.06 6.16 -1.83
N GLY A 159 -21.29 6.45 -2.24
CA GLY A 159 -22.26 7.27 -1.52
C GLY A 159 -21.98 8.77 -1.60
N ILE A 160 -20.95 9.18 -2.31
CA ILE A 160 -20.58 10.59 -2.53
C ILE A 160 -21.10 11.01 -3.90
N LYS A 161 -22.17 11.78 -3.92
CA LYS A 161 -22.92 12.10 -5.14
C LYS A 161 -22.08 12.64 -6.29
N VAL A 162 -21.12 13.53 -6.01
CA VAL A 162 -20.27 14.11 -7.05
C VAL A 162 -19.35 13.09 -7.69
N VAL A 163 -18.86 12.12 -6.91
CA VAL A 163 -18.01 11.04 -7.40
C VAL A 163 -18.85 10.04 -8.20
N ASP A 164 -19.93 9.54 -7.60
CA ASP A 164 -20.77 8.50 -8.21
C ASP A 164 -21.44 8.99 -9.51
N LEU A 165 -21.73 10.29 -9.59
CA LEU A 165 -22.35 10.87 -10.78
C LEU A 165 -21.33 11.22 -11.87
N LEU A 166 -20.23 11.90 -11.54
CA LEU A 166 -19.35 12.54 -12.52
C LEU A 166 -18.04 11.79 -12.77
N ALA A 167 -17.55 11.01 -11.81
CA ALA A 167 -16.33 10.22 -11.93
C ALA A 167 -16.49 8.86 -11.19
N PRO A 168 -17.42 8.00 -11.60
CA PRO A 168 -17.75 6.77 -10.90
C PRO A 168 -16.53 5.84 -10.81
N TYR A 169 -16.36 5.19 -9.66
CA TYR A 169 -15.25 4.29 -9.41
C TYR A 169 -15.58 2.88 -9.90
N ARG A 170 -14.52 2.17 -10.32
CA ARG A 170 -14.59 0.75 -10.66
C ARG A 170 -14.35 -0.07 -9.41
N ARG A 171 -15.15 -1.12 -9.19
CA ARG A 171 -14.88 -2.15 -8.18
C ARG A 171 -13.62 -2.92 -8.56
N GLY A 172 -12.68 -3.04 -7.61
CA GLY A 172 -11.36 -3.60 -7.89
C GLY A 172 -10.46 -2.68 -8.71
N GLY A 173 -10.86 -1.42 -8.90
CA GLY A 173 -10.11 -0.40 -9.63
C GLY A 173 -9.11 0.34 -8.74
N LYS A 174 -8.27 1.11 -9.42
CA LYS A 174 -7.23 1.95 -8.82
C LYS A 174 -7.58 3.40 -9.05
N ILE A 175 -7.83 4.13 -7.97
CA ILE A 175 -8.27 5.53 -7.99
C ILE A 175 -7.15 6.43 -7.48
N GLY A 176 -6.77 7.42 -8.27
CA GLY A 176 -5.85 8.48 -7.84
C GLY A 176 -6.61 9.65 -7.25
N LEU A 177 -6.28 10.03 -6.01
CA LEU A 177 -6.82 11.21 -5.36
C LEU A 177 -5.78 12.32 -5.38
N PHE A 178 -6.04 13.34 -6.17
CA PHE A 178 -5.17 14.49 -6.37
C PHE A 178 -5.68 15.69 -5.59
N GLY A 179 -4.79 16.42 -4.95
CA GLY A 179 -5.15 17.65 -4.27
C GLY A 179 -4.06 18.15 -3.35
N GLY A 180 -3.97 19.45 -3.19
CA GLY A 180 -3.07 20.09 -2.27
C GLY A 180 -3.45 19.88 -0.80
N ALA A 181 -2.70 20.49 0.11
CA ALA A 181 -3.06 20.49 1.53
C ALA A 181 -4.34 21.32 1.78
N GLY A 182 -5.19 20.88 2.71
CA GLY A 182 -6.36 21.63 3.17
C GLY A 182 -7.57 21.61 2.24
N VAL A 183 -7.61 20.75 1.21
CA VAL A 183 -8.76 20.62 0.30
C VAL A 183 -9.79 19.58 0.72
N GLY A 184 -9.57 18.91 1.90
CA GLY A 184 -10.50 17.93 2.44
C GLY A 184 -10.21 16.48 2.03
N LYS A 185 -8.97 16.12 1.67
CA LYS A 185 -8.61 14.72 1.36
C LYS A 185 -8.95 13.77 2.48
N THR A 186 -8.52 14.07 3.71
CA THR A 186 -8.76 13.24 4.90
C THR A 186 -10.25 13.02 5.14
N VAL A 187 -11.06 14.08 5.04
CA VAL A 187 -12.51 14.00 5.22
C VAL A 187 -13.15 13.09 4.16
N LEU A 188 -12.69 13.18 2.90
CA LEU A 188 -13.16 12.32 1.83
C LEU A 188 -12.79 10.84 2.09
N ILE A 189 -11.58 10.57 2.54
CA ILE A 189 -11.11 9.24 2.90
C ILE A 189 -11.95 8.66 4.04
N MET A 190 -12.18 9.44 5.09
CA MET A 190 -13.01 9.05 6.23
C MET A 190 -14.44 8.70 5.82
N GLU A 191 -15.04 9.51 4.97
CA GLU A 191 -16.40 9.28 4.48
C GLU A 191 -16.49 8.01 3.63
N LEU A 192 -15.48 7.76 2.79
CA LEU A 192 -15.40 6.53 2.00
C LEU A 192 -15.27 5.29 2.89
N ILE A 193 -14.41 5.32 3.90
CA ILE A 193 -14.28 4.22 4.87
C ILE A 193 -15.60 3.95 5.58
N ASN A 194 -16.24 5.00 6.07
CA ASN A 194 -17.50 4.90 6.79
C ASN A 194 -18.64 4.35 5.91
N ASN A 195 -18.75 4.83 4.69
CA ASN A 195 -19.79 4.38 3.75
C ASN A 195 -19.62 2.91 3.36
N ILE A 196 -18.39 2.48 3.13
CA ILE A 196 -18.10 1.07 2.79
C ILE A 196 -18.36 0.15 3.98
N ALA A 197 -17.95 0.54 5.17
CA ALA A 197 -18.22 -0.22 6.37
C ALA A 197 -19.72 -0.43 6.59
N LYS A 198 -20.56 0.58 6.27
CA LYS A 198 -22.00 0.55 6.45
C LYS A 198 -22.75 -0.14 5.30
N ALA A 199 -22.40 0.19 4.05
CA ALA A 199 -23.16 -0.24 2.88
C ALA A 199 -22.78 -1.65 2.40
N HIS A 200 -21.52 -2.00 2.45
CA HIS A 200 -20.99 -3.24 1.86
C HIS A 200 -20.50 -4.26 2.91
N GLY A 201 -20.48 -3.90 4.19
CA GLY A 201 -19.91 -4.76 5.23
C GLY A 201 -18.42 -5.11 5.00
N GLY A 202 -17.77 -4.39 4.09
CA GLY A 202 -16.38 -4.57 3.69
C GLY A 202 -15.40 -4.10 4.78
N VAL A 203 -14.16 -4.44 4.55
CA VAL A 203 -13.03 -4.09 5.43
C VAL A 203 -12.15 -3.08 4.70
N SER A 204 -11.55 -2.17 5.45
CA SER A 204 -10.60 -1.21 4.91
C SER A 204 -9.21 -1.46 5.49
N VAL A 205 -8.19 -1.20 4.68
CA VAL A 205 -6.80 -1.18 5.13
C VAL A 205 -6.20 0.16 4.73
N PHE A 206 -5.60 0.84 5.69
CA PHE A 206 -4.96 2.13 5.46
C PHE A 206 -3.43 2.00 5.53
N ALA A 207 -2.76 2.39 4.47
CA ALA A 207 -1.30 2.42 4.37
C ALA A 207 -0.80 3.87 4.44
N GLY A 208 -0.28 4.29 5.58
CA GLY A 208 0.39 5.59 5.75
C GLY A 208 1.85 5.49 5.31
N VAL A 209 2.16 5.94 4.10
CA VAL A 209 3.48 5.85 3.49
C VAL A 209 4.19 7.19 3.57
N GLY A 210 5.15 7.34 4.46
CA GLY A 210 5.96 8.55 4.59
C GLY A 210 5.15 9.79 5.02
N GLU A 211 4.06 9.60 5.75
CA GLU A 211 3.24 10.68 6.28
C GLU A 211 3.76 11.19 7.63
N ARG A 212 3.27 12.35 8.04
CA ARG A 212 3.63 12.93 9.33
C ARG A 212 2.96 12.18 10.46
N THR A 213 3.71 11.89 11.52
CA THR A 213 3.21 11.22 12.72
C THR A 213 1.95 11.88 13.29
N ARG A 214 1.92 13.22 13.30
CA ARG A 214 0.78 13.98 13.79
C ARG A 214 -0.48 13.72 12.96
N GLU A 215 -0.36 13.78 11.61
CA GLU A 215 -1.49 13.56 10.71
C GLU A 215 -2.03 12.13 10.82
N GLY A 216 -1.13 11.14 11.00
CA GLY A 216 -1.52 9.76 11.25
C GLY A 216 -2.27 9.57 12.58
N ASN A 217 -1.84 10.28 13.64
CA ASN A 217 -2.53 10.23 14.93
C ASN A 217 -3.88 10.95 14.88
N ASP A 218 -3.95 12.13 14.24
CA ASP A 218 -5.19 12.86 14.05
C ASP A 218 -6.22 11.98 13.30
N LEU A 219 -5.80 11.30 12.23
CA LEU A 219 -6.65 10.37 11.49
C LEU A 219 -7.15 9.20 12.36
N TYR A 220 -6.27 8.62 13.18
CA TYR A 220 -6.68 7.55 14.09
C TYR A 220 -7.74 8.02 15.10
N GLN A 221 -7.56 9.22 15.67
CA GLN A 221 -8.53 9.80 16.60
C GLN A 221 -9.88 10.07 15.92
N GLU A 222 -9.87 10.65 14.71
CA GLU A 222 -11.08 10.86 13.92
C GLU A 222 -11.81 9.54 13.61
N MET A 223 -11.07 8.46 13.34
CA MET A 223 -11.65 7.11 13.12
C MET A 223 -12.28 6.54 14.40
N CYS A 224 -11.72 6.83 15.56
CA CYS A 224 -12.31 6.46 16.85
C CYS A 224 -13.57 7.27 17.14
N GLU A 225 -13.55 8.58 16.93
CA GLU A 225 -14.71 9.46 17.13
C GLU A 225 -15.87 9.11 16.20
N SER A 226 -15.58 8.77 14.95
CA SER A 226 -16.58 8.33 13.96
C SER A 226 -17.08 6.90 14.17
N LYS A 227 -16.52 6.17 15.16
CA LYS A 227 -16.82 4.76 15.47
C LYS A 227 -16.51 3.78 14.33
N VAL A 228 -15.62 4.12 13.45
CA VAL A 228 -15.04 3.19 12.47
C VAL A 228 -14.08 2.23 13.18
N ILE A 229 -13.35 2.74 14.17
CA ILE A 229 -12.60 1.96 15.16
C ILE A 229 -13.39 1.98 16.46
N ASN A 230 -13.76 0.81 16.95
CA ASN A 230 -14.43 0.66 18.23
C ASN A 230 -13.39 0.32 19.29
N GLN A 231 -13.07 1.29 20.16
CA GLN A 231 -12.08 1.11 21.23
C GLN A 231 -12.55 0.14 22.33
N ASP A 232 -13.87 0.04 22.55
CA ASP A 232 -14.44 -0.85 23.56
C ASP A 232 -14.43 -2.32 23.12
N ASN A 233 -14.59 -2.55 21.81
CA ASN A 233 -14.54 -3.87 21.20
C ASN A 233 -13.86 -3.82 19.83
N LEU A 234 -12.56 -4.06 19.79
CA LEU A 234 -11.75 -4.02 18.57
C LEU A 234 -12.23 -4.95 17.47
N SER A 235 -12.89 -6.07 17.81
CA SER A 235 -13.41 -7.02 16.84
C SER A 235 -14.52 -6.47 15.94
N ASP A 236 -15.19 -5.41 16.38
CA ASP A 236 -16.24 -4.72 15.58
C ASP A 236 -15.66 -3.66 14.64
N SER A 237 -14.38 -3.35 14.80
CA SER A 237 -13.68 -2.40 13.94
C SER A 237 -13.59 -2.91 12.50
N LYS A 238 -13.60 -1.99 11.54
CA LYS A 238 -13.63 -2.28 10.10
C LYS A 238 -12.38 -1.82 9.35
N VAL A 239 -11.38 -1.30 10.05
CA VAL A 239 -10.15 -0.78 9.45
C VAL A 239 -8.92 -1.32 10.17
N ALA A 240 -7.89 -1.67 9.40
CA ALA A 240 -6.53 -1.92 9.90
C ALA A 240 -5.62 -0.79 9.41
N LEU A 241 -4.72 -0.32 10.27
CA LEU A 241 -3.80 0.78 9.97
C LEU A 241 -2.37 0.25 9.92
N VAL A 242 -1.63 0.61 8.88
CA VAL A 242 -0.20 0.28 8.74
C VAL A 242 0.55 1.56 8.46
N TYR A 243 1.45 1.92 9.33
CA TYR A 243 2.21 3.17 9.23
C TYR A 243 3.70 2.92 8.97
N GLY A 244 4.25 3.63 7.99
CA GLY A 244 5.67 3.84 7.78
C GLY A 244 5.91 5.34 7.64
N GLN A 245 6.16 6.01 8.76
CA GLN A 245 6.15 7.47 8.88
C GLN A 245 7.42 8.12 8.30
N MET A 246 7.42 9.47 8.20
CA MET A 246 8.55 10.23 7.64
C MET A 246 9.88 10.03 8.37
N ASN A 247 9.83 9.77 9.66
CA ASN A 247 11.02 9.55 10.51
C ASN A 247 11.63 8.16 10.36
N GLU A 248 10.91 7.23 9.72
CA GLU A 248 11.42 5.89 9.49
C GLU A 248 12.40 5.83 8.31
N PRO A 249 13.32 4.85 8.31
CA PRO A 249 14.29 4.70 7.23
C PRO A 249 13.59 4.38 5.89
N PRO A 250 14.26 4.65 4.75
CA PRO A 250 13.66 4.45 3.44
C PRO A 250 13.28 2.99 3.15
N GLY A 251 13.94 2.01 3.76
CA GLY A 251 13.56 0.61 3.68
C GLY A 251 12.14 0.35 4.19
N ALA A 252 11.81 0.88 5.37
CA ALA A 252 10.47 0.78 5.94
C ALA A 252 9.42 1.49 5.06
N ARG A 253 9.68 2.73 4.67
CA ARG A 253 8.75 3.52 3.82
C ARG A 253 8.48 2.85 2.47
N MET A 254 9.45 2.13 1.92
CA MET A 254 9.32 1.39 0.66
C MET A 254 8.48 0.10 0.81
N ARG A 255 8.43 -0.50 2.01
CA ARG A 255 7.77 -1.79 2.23
C ARG A 255 6.40 -1.70 2.90
N VAL A 256 6.09 -0.61 3.59
CA VAL A 256 4.82 -0.46 4.32
C VAL A 256 3.59 -0.61 3.42
N GLY A 257 3.64 -0.14 2.17
CA GLY A 257 2.56 -0.34 1.21
C GLY A 257 2.34 -1.82 0.85
N LEU A 258 3.42 -2.61 0.78
CA LEU A 258 3.32 -4.06 0.55
C LEU A 258 2.76 -4.79 1.77
N THR A 259 3.12 -4.36 2.98
CA THR A 259 2.57 -4.88 4.23
C THR A 259 1.05 -4.69 4.28
N ALA A 260 0.59 -3.47 4.05
CA ALA A 260 -0.84 -3.15 4.02
C ALA A 260 -1.58 -3.94 2.92
N LEU A 261 -1.00 -4.02 1.72
CA LEU A 261 -1.58 -4.79 0.62
C LEU A 261 -1.68 -6.28 0.95
N THR A 262 -0.68 -6.85 1.64
CA THR A 262 -0.72 -8.26 2.06
C THR A 262 -1.84 -8.53 3.07
N MET A 263 -2.09 -7.60 4.00
CA MET A 263 -3.23 -7.69 4.91
C MET A 263 -4.56 -7.60 4.14
N ALA A 264 -4.65 -6.69 3.15
CA ALA A 264 -5.83 -6.56 2.30
C ALA A 264 -6.09 -7.82 1.46
N GLU A 265 -5.06 -8.43 0.90
CA GLU A 265 -5.16 -9.67 0.13
C GLU A 265 -5.70 -10.84 0.96
N TYR A 266 -5.35 -10.92 2.24
CA TYR A 266 -5.91 -11.96 3.11
C TYR A 266 -7.43 -11.86 3.22
N PHE A 267 -7.97 -10.66 3.41
CA PHE A 267 -9.42 -10.46 3.48
C PHE A 267 -10.11 -10.76 2.14
N ARG A 268 -9.48 -10.42 1.01
CA ARG A 268 -9.99 -10.74 -0.33
C ARG A 268 -9.99 -12.25 -0.58
N ASP A 269 -8.84 -12.91 -0.35
CA ASP A 269 -8.60 -14.28 -0.82
C ASP A 269 -9.16 -15.34 0.14
N VAL A 270 -9.12 -15.10 1.46
CA VAL A 270 -9.54 -16.05 2.50
C VAL A 270 -10.94 -15.76 3.00
N ASN A 271 -11.25 -14.49 3.26
CA ASN A 271 -12.56 -14.11 3.77
C ASN A 271 -13.58 -13.83 2.66
N ASN A 272 -13.19 -13.83 1.39
CA ASN A 272 -14.03 -13.54 0.23
C ASN A 272 -14.78 -12.20 0.38
N GLN A 273 -14.08 -11.17 0.80
CA GLN A 273 -14.64 -9.85 1.06
C GLN A 273 -14.12 -8.82 0.05
N ASP A 274 -14.92 -7.77 -0.12
CA ASP A 274 -14.44 -6.56 -0.77
C ASP A 274 -13.64 -5.72 0.21
N VAL A 275 -12.46 -5.33 -0.22
CA VAL A 275 -11.50 -4.58 0.60
C VAL A 275 -11.23 -3.23 -0.05
N LEU A 276 -11.24 -2.20 0.76
CA LEU A 276 -10.80 -0.88 0.37
C LEU A 276 -9.38 -0.63 0.89
N LEU A 277 -8.45 -0.41 -0.02
CA LEU A 277 -7.06 -0.11 0.31
C LEU A 277 -6.79 1.38 0.09
N PHE A 278 -6.48 2.08 1.17
CA PHE A 278 -6.00 3.47 1.09
C PHE A 278 -4.48 3.48 1.14
N VAL A 279 -3.86 4.28 0.27
CA VAL A 279 -2.41 4.51 0.27
C VAL A 279 -2.17 6.02 0.32
N ASP A 280 -1.67 6.52 1.43
CA ASP A 280 -1.31 7.92 1.60
C ASP A 280 0.16 8.03 2.04
N ASN A 281 1.08 8.37 1.21
CA ASN A 281 1.02 8.88 -0.14
C ASN A 281 1.85 7.97 -1.09
N ILE A 282 1.32 7.60 -2.26
CA ILE A 282 2.03 6.71 -3.20
C ILE A 282 3.35 7.32 -3.72
N PHE A 283 3.43 8.65 -3.82
CA PHE A 283 4.67 9.33 -4.20
C PHE A 283 5.81 9.07 -3.21
N ARG A 284 5.51 8.93 -1.92
CA ARG A 284 6.52 8.63 -0.90
C ARG A 284 7.12 7.23 -1.04
N PHE A 285 6.32 6.28 -1.53
CA PHE A 285 6.81 4.96 -1.92
C PHE A 285 7.88 5.07 -3.01
N VAL A 286 7.61 5.84 -4.06
CA VAL A 286 8.56 6.09 -5.15
C VAL A 286 9.82 6.80 -4.64
N GLN A 287 9.66 7.82 -3.80
CA GLN A 287 10.77 8.56 -3.21
C GLN A 287 11.67 7.64 -2.38
N ALA A 288 11.10 6.81 -1.52
CA ALA A 288 11.86 5.85 -0.71
C ALA A 288 12.60 4.84 -1.61
N GLY A 289 11.99 4.38 -2.70
CA GLY A 289 12.65 3.53 -3.70
C GLY A 289 13.84 4.22 -4.37
N ALA A 290 13.73 5.50 -4.69
CA ALA A 290 14.84 6.28 -5.26
C ALA A 290 16.00 6.45 -4.24
N GLU A 291 15.68 6.72 -2.97
CA GLU A 291 16.67 6.82 -1.89
C GLU A 291 17.41 5.49 -1.71
N VAL A 292 16.70 4.36 -1.65
CA VAL A 292 17.30 3.02 -1.54
C VAL A 292 18.16 2.71 -2.76
N SER A 293 17.67 3.00 -3.97
CA SER A 293 18.41 2.75 -5.22
C SER A 293 19.73 3.51 -5.27
N ALA A 294 19.74 4.77 -4.83
CA ALA A 294 20.95 5.58 -4.74
C ALA A 294 21.96 4.97 -3.75
N LEU A 295 21.51 4.54 -2.59
CA LEU A 295 22.34 3.90 -1.56
C LEU A 295 22.87 2.52 -2.00
N LEU A 296 22.14 1.80 -2.86
CA LEU A 296 22.60 0.56 -3.47
C LEU A 296 23.61 0.80 -4.61
N GLY A 297 23.89 2.05 -4.96
CA GLY A 297 24.84 2.40 -6.03
C GLY A 297 24.33 2.14 -7.43
N ARG A 298 23.01 2.06 -7.64
CA ARG A 298 22.41 1.92 -8.97
C ARG A 298 22.48 3.25 -9.72
N MET A 299 22.77 3.20 -11.02
CA MET A 299 22.78 4.41 -11.86
C MET A 299 21.35 4.98 -11.94
N PRO A 300 21.14 6.26 -11.59
CA PRO A 300 19.82 6.87 -11.63
C PRO A 300 19.32 7.03 -13.08
N SER A 301 18.02 6.96 -13.25
CA SER A 301 17.33 7.29 -14.50
C SER A 301 16.99 8.79 -14.57
N ALA A 302 16.08 9.17 -15.46
CA ALA A 302 15.64 10.57 -15.61
C ALA A 302 15.19 11.18 -14.26
N VAL A 303 15.55 12.43 -14.03
CA VAL A 303 15.21 13.24 -12.83
C VAL A 303 15.74 12.63 -11.51
N GLY A 304 16.64 11.64 -11.57
CA GLY A 304 17.22 11.01 -10.37
C GLY A 304 16.42 9.84 -9.80
N TYR A 305 15.37 9.36 -10.49
CA TYR A 305 14.59 8.19 -10.06
C TYR A 305 15.35 6.88 -10.32
N GLN A 306 14.91 5.82 -9.62
CA GLN A 306 15.43 4.48 -9.81
C GLN A 306 15.11 3.93 -11.22
N PRO A 307 16.04 3.15 -11.83
CA PRO A 307 15.78 2.53 -13.13
C PRO A 307 14.68 1.46 -13.09
N THR A 308 14.36 0.96 -11.90
CA THR A 308 13.33 -0.07 -11.63
C THR A 308 11.97 0.51 -11.27
N LEU A 309 11.75 1.84 -11.41
CA LEU A 309 10.53 2.53 -11.01
C LEU A 309 9.26 1.85 -11.54
N SER A 310 9.17 1.63 -12.85
CA SER A 310 7.99 1.02 -13.47
C SER A 310 7.75 -0.41 -13.00
N THR A 311 8.82 -1.18 -12.79
CA THR A 311 8.71 -2.57 -12.33
C THR A 311 8.25 -2.65 -10.87
N GLU A 312 8.79 -1.79 -10.01
CA GLU A 312 8.42 -1.74 -8.58
C GLU A 312 6.98 -1.25 -8.40
N MET A 313 6.60 -0.21 -9.14
CA MET A 313 5.23 0.30 -9.14
C MET A 313 4.27 -0.74 -9.72
N GLY A 314 4.60 -1.37 -10.85
CA GLY A 314 3.81 -2.45 -11.45
C GLY A 314 3.64 -3.62 -10.50
N GLY A 315 4.70 -4.04 -9.80
CA GLY A 315 4.65 -5.12 -8.80
C GLY A 315 3.67 -4.86 -7.65
N LEU A 316 3.52 -3.59 -7.23
CA LEU A 316 2.50 -3.19 -6.25
C LEU A 316 1.10 -3.12 -6.89
N GLN A 317 0.99 -2.43 -8.03
CA GLN A 317 -0.30 -2.10 -8.64
C GLN A 317 -1.03 -3.33 -9.21
N GLU A 318 -0.32 -4.29 -9.79
CA GLU A 318 -0.94 -5.48 -10.39
C GLU A 318 -1.52 -6.47 -9.37
N ARG A 319 -1.14 -6.37 -8.10
CA ARG A 319 -1.75 -7.13 -7.01
C ARG A 319 -3.11 -6.58 -6.59
N ILE A 320 -3.35 -5.28 -6.89
CA ILE A 320 -4.60 -4.58 -6.60
C ILE A 320 -5.58 -4.85 -7.74
N THR A 321 -6.49 -5.79 -7.54
CA THR A 321 -7.43 -6.22 -8.58
C THR A 321 -8.61 -6.98 -8.00
N SER A 322 -9.66 -7.15 -8.81
CA SER A 322 -10.77 -8.07 -8.52
C SER A 322 -10.39 -9.49 -8.88
N THR A 323 -10.73 -10.41 -8.01
CA THR A 323 -10.66 -11.85 -8.23
C THR A 323 -12.04 -12.47 -8.09
N LYS A 324 -12.20 -13.73 -8.47
CA LYS A 324 -13.47 -14.47 -8.31
C LYS A 324 -13.91 -14.62 -6.86
N THR A 325 -13.02 -14.42 -5.90
CA THR A 325 -13.27 -14.52 -4.45
C THR A 325 -13.67 -13.19 -3.83
N GLY A 326 -13.13 -12.08 -4.31
CA GLY A 326 -13.38 -10.75 -3.78
C GLY A 326 -12.61 -9.68 -4.54
N SER A 327 -12.72 -8.43 -4.14
CA SER A 327 -12.05 -7.32 -4.81
C SER A 327 -11.22 -6.47 -3.85
N ILE A 328 -10.12 -5.91 -4.36
CA ILE A 328 -9.40 -4.82 -3.69
C ILE A 328 -9.56 -3.58 -4.53
N THR A 329 -10.30 -2.61 -4.05
CA THR A 329 -10.38 -1.28 -4.64
C THR A 329 -9.39 -0.39 -3.92
N SER A 330 -8.51 0.31 -4.65
CA SER A 330 -7.53 1.19 -4.02
C SER A 330 -7.81 2.66 -4.28
N ILE A 331 -7.65 3.46 -3.23
CA ILE A 331 -7.65 4.92 -3.31
C ILE A 331 -6.28 5.40 -2.87
N GLN A 332 -5.57 6.00 -3.82
CA GLN A 332 -4.17 6.37 -3.66
C GLN A 332 -4.05 7.89 -3.69
N ALA A 333 -3.63 8.48 -2.59
CA ALA A 333 -3.26 9.88 -2.59
C ALA A 333 -1.98 10.06 -3.39
N VAL A 334 -2.03 10.94 -4.38
CA VAL A 334 -0.89 11.25 -5.24
C VAL A 334 -0.47 12.68 -5.01
N TYR A 335 0.79 12.85 -4.63
CA TYR A 335 1.43 14.17 -4.61
C TYR A 335 2.13 14.40 -5.94
N VAL A 336 1.91 15.56 -6.53
CA VAL A 336 2.54 15.97 -7.78
C VAL A 336 3.60 17.03 -7.44
N PRO A 337 4.90 16.72 -7.59
CA PRO A 337 5.96 17.68 -7.34
C PRO A 337 5.84 18.89 -8.26
N ALA A 338 5.86 20.09 -7.68
CA ALA A 338 5.77 21.36 -8.43
C ALA A 338 4.58 21.48 -9.39
N ASP A 339 3.50 20.71 -9.16
CA ASP A 339 2.33 20.59 -10.04
C ASP A 339 2.70 20.14 -11.48
N ASP A 340 3.86 19.46 -11.66
CA ASP A 340 4.33 18.93 -12.94
C ASP A 340 3.87 17.48 -13.14
N LEU A 341 2.85 17.29 -13.96
CA LEU A 341 2.30 15.97 -14.32
C LEU A 341 3.23 15.17 -15.25
N THR A 342 4.26 15.79 -15.81
CA THR A 342 5.22 15.12 -16.70
C THR A 342 6.38 14.47 -15.94
N ASP A 343 6.48 14.69 -14.63
CA ASP A 343 7.45 14.02 -13.77
C ASP A 343 7.26 12.49 -13.85
N PRO A 344 8.36 11.68 -13.95
CA PRO A 344 8.28 10.23 -14.10
C PRO A 344 7.46 9.50 -13.04
N ALA A 345 7.42 9.98 -11.79
CA ALA A 345 6.70 9.31 -10.71
C ALA A 345 5.17 9.44 -10.87
N PRO A 346 4.58 10.65 -10.98
CA PRO A 346 3.17 10.80 -11.34
C PRO A 346 2.82 10.10 -12.66
N ALA A 347 3.61 10.30 -13.71
CA ALA A 347 3.34 9.71 -15.02
C ALA A 347 3.24 8.17 -14.97
N THR A 348 4.16 7.50 -14.26
CA THR A 348 4.10 6.05 -14.07
C THR A 348 2.88 5.64 -13.25
N THR A 349 2.52 6.42 -12.22
CA THR A 349 1.34 6.13 -11.39
C THR A 349 0.06 6.28 -12.20
N PHE A 350 -0.07 7.34 -13.00
CA PHE A 350 -1.24 7.58 -13.86
C PHE A 350 -1.52 6.45 -14.83
N ALA A 351 -0.47 5.81 -15.37
CA ALA A 351 -0.62 4.70 -16.30
C ALA A 351 -1.36 3.49 -15.71
N HIS A 352 -1.42 3.37 -14.39
CA HIS A 352 -2.09 2.27 -13.69
C HIS A 352 -3.48 2.64 -13.15
N LEU A 353 -3.89 3.92 -13.19
CA LEU A 353 -5.14 4.36 -12.59
C LEU A 353 -6.34 4.15 -13.52
N ASP A 354 -7.44 3.66 -12.94
CA ASP A 354 -8.74 3.54 -13.62
C ASP A 354 -9.57 4.83 -13.53
N ALA A 355 -9.39 5.60 -12.46
CA ALA A 355 -10.06 6.88 -12.26
C ALA A 355 -9.14 7.88 -11.55
N THR A 356 -9.34 9.15 -11.84
CA THR A 356 -8.66 10.25 -11.15
C THR A 356 -9.69 11.20 -10.56
N THR A 357 -9.53 11.55 -9.30
CA THR A 357 -10.35 12.55 -8.61
C THR A 357 -9.47 13.70 -8.20
N VAL A 358 -9.73 14.86 -8.75
CA VAL A 358 -8.97 16.08 -8.49
C VAL A 358 -9.72 16.97 -7.51
N LEU A 359 -9.09 17.30 -6.38
CA LEU A 359 -9.62 18.25 -5.40
C LEU A 359 -9.05 19.63 -5.65
N SER A 360 -9.92 20.56 -5.99
CA SER A 360 -9.57 21.93 -6.37
C SER A 360 -9.54 22.88 -5.17
N ARG A 361 -8.44 23.61 -4.99
CA ARG A 361 -8.36 24.70 -4.01
C ARG A 361 -9.33 25.82 -4.26
N ASN A 362 -9.62 26.08 -5.54
CA ASN A 362 -10.55 27.14 -5.92
C ASN A 362 -11.99 26.83 -5.46
N LEU A 363 -12.40 25.57 -5.52
CA LEU A 363 -13.70 25.11 -5.00
C LEU A 363 -13.73 25.15 -3.48
N ALA A 364 -12.68 24.67 -2.83
CA ALA A 364 -12.56 24.72 -1.37
C ALA A 364 -12.59 26.16 -0.84
N ALA A 365 -11.91 27.09 -1.50
CA ALA A 365 -11.93 28.51 -1.14
C ALA A 365 -13.31 29.16 -1.29
N LYS A 366 -14.17 28.65 -2.19
CA LYS A 366 -15.57 29.06 -2.34
C LYS A 366 -16.51 28.38 -1.35
N GLY A 367 -16.00 27.50 -0.46
CA GLY A 367 -16.81 26.75 0.49
C GLY A 367 -17.60 25.58 -0.10
N ILE A 368 -17.25 25.13 -1.31
CA ILE A 368 -17.90 24.00 -1.98
C ILE A 368 -17.19 22.72 -1.56
N TYR A 369 -17.91 21.84 -0.87
CA TYR A 369 -17.40 20.54 -0.41
C TYR A 369 -18.37 19.40 -0.75
N PRO A 370 -17.84 18.19 -1.11
CA PRO A 370 -16.44 17.91 -1.39
C PRO A 370 -15.92 18.74 -2.59
N ALA A 371 -14.66 19.21 -2.48
CA ALA A 371 -14.08 20.14 -3.46
C ALA A 371 -13.58 19.42 -4.75
N VAL A 372 -14.35 18.43 -5.21
CA VAL A 372 -14.05 17.65 -6.43
C VAL A 372 -14.26 18.52 -7.67
N ASP A 373 -13.24 18.64 -8.49
CA ASP A 373 -13.32 19.30 -9.79
C ASP A 373 -13.82 18.31 -10.85
N PRO A 374 -15.03 18.49 -11.39
CA PRO A 374 -15.60 17.55 -12.35
C PRO A 374 -14.95 17.62 -13.74
N LEU A 375 -14.26 18.72 -14.06
CA LEU A 375 -13.63 18.91 -15.37
C LEU A 375 -12.24 18.25 -15.43
N ASP A 376 -11.52 18.29 -14.33
CA ASP A 376 -10.19 17.69 -14.21
C ASP A 376 -10.23 16.22 -13.76
N SER A 377 -11.37 15.78 -13.23
CA SER A 377 -11.57 14.39 -12.79
C SER A 377 -12.00 13.51 -13.97
N THR A 378 -11.45 12.29 -14.02
CA THR A 378 -11.74 11.33 -15.10
C THR A 378 -12.04 9.95 -14.56
N SER A 379 -12.84 9.17 -15.30
CA SER A 379 -13.10 7.77 -14.98
C SER A 379 -13.27 6.93 -16.25
N THR A 380 -12.66 5.75 -16.28
CA THR A 380 -12.84 4.76 -17.34
C THR A 380 -14.25 4.16 -17.34
N MET A 381 -14.98 4.28 -16.21
CA MET A 381 -16.36 3.78 -16.08
C MET A 381 -17.39 4.73 -16.68
N LEU A 382 -17.02 5.96 -17.04
CA LEU A 382 -17.91 6.96 -17.64
C LEU A 382 -18.15 6.61 -19.12
N GLN A 383 -18.96 5.59 -19.37
CA GLN A 383 -19.30 5.10 -20.71
C GLN A 383 -20.78 4.72 -20.82
N PRO A 384 -21.43 4.94 -21.98
CA PRO A 384 -22.88 4.71 -22.13
C PRO A 384 -23.32 3.28 -21.87
N TRP A 385 -22.48 2.32 -22.24
CA TRP A 385 -22.76 0.88 -22.08
C TRP A 385 -22.57 0.36 -20.65
N ILE A 386 -21.92 1.13 -19.76
CA ILE A 386 -21.77 0.81 -18.34
C ILE A 386 -22.84 1.54 -17.51
N LEU A 387 -22.96 2.87 -17.70
CA LEU A 387 -23.83 3.74 -16.90
C LEU A 387 -25.26 3.84 -17.43
N GLY A 388 -25.46 3.51 -18.71
CA GLY A 388 -26.67 3.82 -19.45
C GLY A 388 -26.67 5.24 -20.03
N ASN A 389 -27.45 5.43 -21.10
CA ASN A 389 -27.44 6.68 -21.88
C ASN A 389 -27.86 7.89 -21.06
N ALA A 390 -28.89 7.77 -20.22
CA ALA A 390 -29.42 8.90 -19.44
C ALA A 390 -28.37 9.48 -18.46
N HIS A 391 -27.62 8.62 -17.78
CA HIS A 391 -26.55 9.04 -16.87
C HIS A 391 -25.40 9.66 -17.67
N TYR A 392 -24.94 8.98 -18.72
CA TYR A 392 -23.84 9.43 -19.56
C TYR A 392 -24.12 10.80 -20.20
N ASP A 393 -25.29 11.00 -20.79
CA ASP A 393 -25.68 12.26 -21.41
C ASP A 393 -25.75 13.40 -20.38
N THR A 394 -26.23 13.12 -19.17
CA THR A 394 -26.24 14.09 -18.06
C THR A 394 -24.82 14.50 -17.69
N CYS A 395 -23.89 13.56 -17.61
CA CYS A 395 -22.49 13.86 -17.31
C CYS A 395 -21.85 14.73 -18.39
N LEU A 396 -22.11 14.45 -19.67
CA LEU A 396 -21.58 15.24 -20.78
C LEU A 396 -22.05 16.70 -20.75
N LEU A 397 -23.25 16.97 -20.25
CA LEU A 397 -23.74 18.35 -20.09
C LEU A 397 -22.89 19.15 -19.08
N TYR A 398 -22.34 18.48 -18.05
CA TYR A 398 -21.52 19.16 -17.04
C TYR A 398 -20.03 19.19 -17.41
N THR A 399 -19.54 18.23 -18.18
CA THR A 399 -18.13 18.12 -18.52
C THR A 399 -17.78 18.67 -19.90
N SER A 400 -18.77 18.89 -20.77
CA SER A 400 -18.54 19.54 -22.06
C SER A 400 -18.50 21.08 -21.92
N PRO A 401 -17.56 21.77 -22.57
CA PRO A 401 -17.55 23.21 -22.60
C PRO A 401 -18.86 23.72 -23.20
N SER A 402 -19.52 24.62 -22.50
CA SER A 402 -20.75 25.28 -22.99
C SER A 402 -20.48 25.96 -24.34
N PRO A 403 -21.42 25.97 -25.29
CA PRO A 403 -21.29 26.76 -26.51
C PRO A 403 -21.00 28.25 -26.24
N ARG A 404 -21.34 28.76 -25.06
CA ARG A 404 -20.99 30.12 -24.61
C ARG A 404 -19.50 30.25 -24.26
N ASP A 405 -18.87 29.20 -23.68
CA ASP A 405 -17.45 29.21 -23.35
C ASP A 405 -16.61 29.15 -24.62
N ALA A 406 -17.05 28.40 -25.64
CA ALA A 406 -16.41 28.35 -26.95
C ALA A 406 -16.47 29.70 -27.70
N THR A 407 -17.48 30.55 -27.44
CA THR A 407 -17.57 31.90 -28.01
C THR A 407 -16.70 32.92 -27.28
N LEU A 408 -16.54 32.80 -25.98
CA LEU A 408 -15.64 33.63 -25.17
C LEU A 408 -14.15 33.39 -25.49
N SER A 409 -13.76 32.16 -25.80
CA SER A 409 -12.38 31.81 -26.18
C SER A 409 -12.01 32.28 -27.60
N ARG A 410 -12.99 32.74 -28.41
CA ARG A 410 -12.78 33.22 -29.77
C ARG A 410 -12.78 34.76 -29.89
N MET A 411 -12.90 35.50 -28.78
CA MET A 411 -12.71 36.95 -28.85
C MET A 411 -11.20 37.23 -29.02
N PRO A 412 -10.78 37.85 -30.12
CA PRO A 412 -9.40 38.27 -30.28
C PRO A 412 -9.07 39.33 -29.24
N SER A 413 -7.94 39.15 -28.57
CA SER A 413 -7.33 40.13 -27.67
C SER A 413 -6.80 41.33 -28.49
N SER A 414 -7.69 42.11 -29.12
CA SER A 414 -7.34 43.32 -29.82
C SER A 414 -8.44 44.35 -29.66
N ALA A 415 -8.33 45.11 -28.62
CA ALA A 415 -8.70 46.50 -28.54
C ALA A 415 -7.93 47.18 -27.41
#